data_a6afd97750bc4c390973d19106a211c3
#
_entry.id   a6afd97750bc4c390973d19106a211c3
#
_cell.length_a   1.000
_cell.length_b   1.000
_cell.length_c   1.000
_cell.angle_alpha   90.00
_cell.angle_beta   90.00
_cell.angle_gamma   90.00
#
_symmetry.space_group_name_H-M   'P 1'
#
loop_
_entity.id
_entity.type
_entity.pdbx_description
1 polymer ?
#
loop_
_entity_poly.entity_id
_entity_poly.type
_entity_poly.pdbx_seq_one_letter_code
_entity_poly.pdbx_strand_id
1 'polypeptide(L)' 'IEGIGPTRRKALMKYFKSIEEIRVASEEELGNVPSMNRQSAQKVYQFFHS' A
#
# COMPACT_ATOMS: atom_id res chain seq x y z
N ILE A 1 -3.88 7.89 4.47
CA ILE A 1 -4.72 7.26 3.44
C ILE A 1 -5.99 6.73 4.09
N GLU A 2 -7.12 7.20 3.62
CA GLU A 2 -8.39 6.75 4.17
C GLU A 2 -8.64 5.30 3.85
N GLY A 3 -9.21 4.57 4.81
CA GLY A 3 -9.51 3.17 4.64
C GLY A 3 -8.36 2.23 4.93
N ILE A 4 -7.20 2.78 5.28
CA ILE A 4 -6.03 2.00 5.65
C ILE A 4 -5.76 2.21 7.13
N GLY A 5 -5.79 1.12 7.90
CA GLY A 5 -5.52 1.19 9.33
C GLY A 5 -4.03 1.38 9.62
N PRO A 6 -3.71 1.74 10.88
CA PRO A 6 -2.31 1.94 11.26
C PRO A 6 -1.43 0.71 11.08
N THR A 7 -2.00 -0.49 11.26
CA THR A 7 -1.24 -1.73 11.07
C THR A 7 -0.81 -1.90 9.63
N ARG A 8 -1.72 -1.65 8.67
CA ARG A 8 -1.40 -1.76 7.26
C ARG A 8 -0.43 -0.68 6.82
N ARG A 9 -0.61 0.53 7.34
CA ARG A 9 0.30 1.62 7.05
C ARG A 9 1.72 1.29 7.50
N LYS A 10 1.88 0.74 8.69
CA LYS A 10 3.19 0.32 9.19
C LYS A 10 3.77 -0.79 8.34
N ALA A 11 2.94 -1.74 7.92
CA ALA A 11 3.40 -2.83 7.06
C ALA A 11 3.93 -2.30 5.74
N LEU A 12 3.24 -1.34 5.14
CA LEU A 12 3.71 -0.71 3.91
C LEU A 12 5.06 -0.03 4.09
N MET A 13 5.21 0.71 5.18
CA MET A 13 6.46 1.43 5.45
C MET A 13 7.62 0.49 5.77
N LYS A 14 7.33 -0.71 6.25
CA LYS A 14 8.37 -1.72 6.46
C LYS A 14 8.75 -2.42 5.17
N TYR A 15 7.76 -2.70 4.33
CA TYR A 15 7.99 -3.41 3.08
C TYR A 15 8.66 -2.52 2.05
N PHE A 16 8.20 -1.29 1.95
CA PHE A 16 8.76 -0.29 1.05
C PHE A 16 9.54 0.73 1.87
N LYS A 17 10.72 1.08 1.41
CA LYS A 17 11.61 1.96 2.18
C LYS A 17 11.16 3.41 2.17
N SER A 18 10.37 3.83 1.20
CA SER A 18 9.94 5.22 1.09
C SER A 18 8.58 5.30 0.42
N ILE A 19 7.96 6.46 0.55
CA ILE A 19 6.70 6.76 -0.11
C ILE A 19 6.84 6.67 -1.63
N GLU A 20 8.00 7.05 -2.16
CA GLU A 20 8.26 6.95 -3.60
C GLU A 20 8.16 5.53 -4.09
N GLU A 21 8.66 4.58 -3.33
CA GLU A 21 8.59 3.17 -3.71
C GLU A 21 7.15 2.68 -3.69
N ILE A 22 6.36 3.13 -2.73
CA ILE A 22 4.93 2.77 -2.67
C ILE A 22 4.21 3.34 -3.90
N ARG A 23 4.54 4.56 -4.26
CA ARG A 23 3.88 5.22 -5.37
C ARG A 23 4.11 4.51 -6.70
N VAL A 24 5.31 3.98 -6.91
CA VAL A 24 5.64 3.30 -8.16
C VAL A 24 5.33 1.81 -8.16
N ALA A 25 4.93 1.28 -7.00
CA ALA A 25 4.59 -0.14 -6.90
C ALA A 25 3.30 -0.45 -7.64
N SER A 26 3.22 -1.64 -8.19
CA SER A 26 2.00 -2.09 -8.83
C SER A 26 0.97 -2.50 -7.77
N GLU A 27 -0.29 -2.60 -8.19
CA GLU A 27 -1.36 -3.08 -7.31
C GLU A 27 -1.03 -4.47 -6.78
N GLU A 28 -0.46 -5.33 -7.62
CA GLU A 28 -0.06 -6.66 -7.22
C GLU A 28 1.02 -6.64 -6.14
N GLU A 29 2.01 -5.78 -6.30
CA GLU A 29 3.07 -5.63 -5.31
C GLU A 29 2.52 -5.14 -3.98
N LEU A 30 1.60 -4.19 -4.03
CA LEU A 30 0.97 -3.68 -2.82
C LEU A 30 0.18 -4.77 -2.10
N GLY A 31 -0.45 -5.65 -2.86
CA GLY A 31 -1.20 -6.77 -2.29
C GLY A 31 -0.33 -7.85 -1.66
N ASN A 32 0.95 -7.90 -2.01
CA ASN A 32 1.88 -8.87 -1.44
C ASN A 32 2.42 -8.45 -0.08
N VAL A 33 2.17 -7.22 0.33
CA VAL A 33 2.62 -6.75 1.63
C VAL A 33 1.85 -7.46 2.73
N PRO A 34 2.52 -7.95 3.80
CA PRO A 34 1.81 -8.56 4.93
C PRO A 34 0.74 -7.61 5.47
N SER A 35 -0.36 -8.17 5.90
CA SER A 35 -1.53 -7.41 6.41
C SER A 35 -2.32 -6.69 5.35
N MET A 36 -1.92 -6.74 4.09
CA MET A 36 -2.69 -6.14 3.00
C MET A 36 -3.58 -7.20 2.34
N ASN A 37 -4.76 -6.75 1.89
CA ASN A 37 -5.61 -7.58 1.05
C ASN A 37 -5.84 -6.84 -0.27
N ARG A 38 -6.59 -7.48 -1.17
CA ARG A 38 -6.83 -6.91 -2.49
C ARG A 38 -7.48 -5.53 -2.44
N GLN A 39 -8.48 -5.38 -1.57
CA GLN A 39 -9.19 -4.12 -1.44
C GLN A 39 -8.29 -3.01 -0.93
N SER A 40 -7.48 -3.32 0.08
CA SER A 40 -6.55 -2.34 0.62
C SER A 40 -5.50 -1.94 -0.40
N ALA A 41 -4.99 -2.91 -1.15
CA ALA A 41 -4.03 -2.66 -2.21
C ALA A 41 -4.60 -1.73 -3.27
N GLN A 42 -5.86 -1.96 -3.67
CA GLN A 42 -6.53 -1.10 -4.63
C GLN A 42 -6.66 0.33 -4.12
N LYS A 43 -7.01 0.47 -2.85
CA LYS A 43 -7.16 1.80 -2.25
C LYS A 43 -5.86 2.57 -2.27
N VAL A 44 -4.77 1.92 -1.90
CA VAL A 44 -3.46 2.55 -1.91
C VAL A 44 -3.05 2.92 -3.34
N TYR A 45 -3.23 1.98 -4.24
CA TYR A 45 -2.89 2.22 -5.64
C TYR A 45 -3.66 3.41 -6.22
N GLN A 46 -4.96 3.46 -5.97
CA GLN A 46 -5.79 4.54 -6.46
C GLN A 46 -5.42 5.89 -5.83
N PHE A 47 -5.04 5.86 -4.56
CA PHE A 47 -4.63 7.09 -3.89
C PHE A 47 -3.46 7.76 -4.62
N PHE A 48 -2.51 6.97 -5.09
CA PHE A 48 -1.32 7.50 -5.74
C PHE A 48 -1.48 7.71 -7.24
N HIS A 49 -2.52 7.15 -7.84
CA HIS A 49 -2.69 7.18 -9.30
C HIS A 49 -4.01 7.80 -9.78
N SER A 50 -4.76 8.36 -8.87
CA SER A 50 -6.03 9.00 -9.25
C SER A 50 -5.87 10.46 -9.62
#